data_3f75b4bf8838007c7354bd83193cdf57
#
_entry.id   3f75b4bf8838007c7354bd83193cdf57
#
_cell.length_a   1.000
_cell.length_b   1.000
_cell.length_c   1.000
_cell.angle_alpha   90.00
_cell.angle_beta   90.00
_cell.angle_gamma   90.00
#
_symmetry.space_group_name_H-M   'P 1'
#
loop_
_entity.id
_entity.type
_entity.pdbx_description
1 polymer ?
#
loop_
_entity_poly.entity_id
_entity_poly.type
_entity_poly.pdbx_seq_one_letter_code
_entity_poly.pdbx_strand_id
1 'polypeptide(L)'
;MVLVLMRCGTAVSFSCTSADPNLASTVIGTAVAFGLSVVAMAYTIGNISGCHINPAITLGCLLSGRISGKDAAMYMIFQVIGAFIGSAILWPLTSNSGLAGTGANACQAGVSITGGLLAEIFENLC
;
A
#
# COMPACT_ATOMS: atom_id res chain seq x y z
N MET A 1 -5.27 1.13 -7.06
CA MET A 1 -5.55 2.58 -7.10
C MET A 1 -5.94 3.13 -5.73
N VAL A 2 -7.10 2.78 -5.15
CA VAL A 2 -7.57 3.32 -3.86
C VAL A 2 -6.53 3.17 -2.75
N LEU A 3 -5.94 1.99 -2.60
CA LEU A 3 -4.94 1.71 -1.58
C LEU A 3 -3.71 2.62 -1.69
N VAL A 4 -3.20 2.83 -2.91
CA VAL A 4 -2.04 3.72 -3.17
C VAL A 4 -2.40 5.16 -2.83
N LEU A 5 -3.57 5.64 -3.26
CA LEU A 5 -4.02 7.00 -2.96
C LEU A 5 -4.18 7.24 -1.46
N MET A 6 -4.82 6.30 -0.75
CA MET A 6 -5.05 6.46 0.69
C MET A 6 -3.77 6.31 1.51
N ARG A 7 -2.95 5.28 1.25
CA ARG A 7 -1.71 5.05 1.99
C ARG A 7 -0.65 6.12 1.69
N CYS A 8 -0.27 6.25 0.43
CA CYS A 8 0.80 7.17 0.03
C CYS A 8 0.35 8.63 0.15
N GLY A 9 -0.90 8.93 -0.19
CA GLY A 9 -1.47 10.26 -0.02
C GLY A 9 -1.47 10.71 1.43
N THR A 10 -1.89 9.85 2.36
CA THR A 10 -1.87 10.16 3.81
C THR A 10 -0.44 10.29 4.33
N ALA A 11 0.47 9.39 3.93
CA ALA A 11 1.87 9.47 4.35
C ALA A 11 2.52 10.78 3.91
N VAL A 12 2.30 11.20 2.67
CA VAL A 12 2.82 12.47 2.16
C VAL A 12 2.18 13.65 2.87
N SER A 13 0.86 13.66 3.04
CA SER A 13 0.15 14.74 3.73
C SER A 13 0.63 14.93 5.17
N PHE A 14 0.80 13.85 5.92
CA PHE A 14 1.31 13.93 7.30
C PHE A 14 2.78 14.36 7.37
N SER A 15 3.61 13.91 6.44
CA SER A 15 5.03 14.33 6.40
C SER A 15 5.20 15.83 6.18
N CYS A 16 4.22 16.48 5.57
CA CYS A 16 4.27 17.90 5.29
C CYS A 16 3.66 18.79 6.37
N THR A 17 2.73 18.24 7.14
CA THR A 17 2.08 18.98 8.23
C THR A 17 2.83 18.86 9.55
N SER A 18 3.75 17.90 9.68
CA SER A 18 4.52 17.65 10.89
C SER A 18 5.95 18.20 10.73
N ALA A 19 6.40 19.00 11.69
CA ALA A 19 7.79 19.45 11.78
C ALA A 19 8.78 18.29 11.95
N ASP A 20 8.29 17.15 12.43
CA ASP A 20 9.03 15.89 12.57
C ASP A 20 8.26 14.75 11.88
N PRO A 21 8.74 14.25 10.72
CA PRO A 21 8.09 13.17 9.97
C PRO A 21 8.08 11.82 10.71
N ASN A 22 8.85 11.69 11.78
CA ASN A 22 8.92 10.47 12.60
C ASN A 22 8.02 10.57 13.84
N LEU A 23 7.19 11.60 13.97
CA LEU A 23 6.30 11.74 15.11
C LEU A 23 5.29 10.56 15.13
N ALA A 24 5.06 10.01 16.31
CA ALA A 24 4.16 8.86 16.50
C ALA A 24 2.75 9.09 15.90
N SER A 25 2.26 10.32 15.91
CA SER A 25 0.99 10.72 15.28
C SER A 25 0.97 10.48 13.76
N THR A 26 2.08 10.75 13.06
CA THR A 26 2.22 10.52 11.62
C THR A 26 2.17 9.04 11.29
N VAL A 27 2.90 8.23 12.05
CA VAL A 27 2.93 6.77 11.87
C VAL A 27 1.56 6.17 12.16
N ILE A 28 0.95 6.52 13.29
CA ILE A 28 -0.37 6.02 13.68
C ILE A 28 -1.43 6.47 12.67
N GLY A 29 -1.44 7.74 12.28
CA GLY A 29 -2.38 8.28 11.29
C GLY A 29 -2.32 7.55 9.95
N THR A 30 -1.11 7.31 9.45
CA THR A 30 -0.89 6.56 8.20
C THR A 30 -1.33 5.10 8.34
N ALA A 31 -0.99 4.45 9.45
CA ALA A 31 -1.38 3.06 9.71
C ALA A 31 -2.90 2.90 9.81
N VAL A 32 -3.59 3.81 10.51
CA VAL A 32 -5.05 3.82 10.62
C VAL A 32 -5.71 4.07 9.27
N ALA A 33 -5.25 5.05 8.49
CA ALA A 33 -5.78 5.33 7.16
C ALA A 33 -5.61 4.13 6.22
N PHE A 34 -4.47 3.46 6.28
CA PHE A 34 -4.22 2.24 5.52
C PHE A 34 -5.16 1.10 5.95
N GLY A 35 -5.24 0.81 7.25
CA GLY A 35 -6.10 -0.24 7.79
C GLY A 35 -7.57 -0.03 7.46
N LEU A 36 -8.08 1.19 7.66
CA LEU A 36 -9.48 1.53 7.32
C LEU A 36 -9.75 1.41 5.82
N SER A 37 -8.79 1.75 4.96
CA SER A 37 -8.93 1.57 3.50
C SER A 37 -9.08 0.10 3.13
N VAL A 38 -8.27 -0.78 3.74
CA VAL A 38 -8.37 -2.23 3.51
C VAL A 38 -9.70 -2.77 4.01
N VAL A 39 -10.13 -2.38 5.21
CA VAL A 39 -11.42 -2.78 5.78
C VAL A 39 -12.58 -2.33 4.87
N ALA A 40 -12.59 -1.07 4.46
CA ALA A 40 -13.63 -0.54 3.57
C ALA A 40 -13.69 -1.32 2.24
N MET A 41 -12.54 -1.60 1.63
CA MET A 41 -12.47 -2.39 0.40
C MET A 41 -12.90 -3.84 0.61
N ALA A 42 -12.51 -4.45 1.74
CA ALA A 42 -12.91 -5.82 2.07
C ALA A 42 -14.44 -5.95 2.22
N TYR A 43 -15.07 -5.03 2.91
CA TYR A 43 -16.53 -5.02 3.04
C TYR A 43 -17.27 -4.70 1.74
N THR A 44 -16.69 -3.86 0.88
CA THR A 44 -17.33 -3.44 -0.37
C THR A 44 -17.23 -4.48 -1.47
N ILE A 45 -16.03 -5.03 -1.70
CA ILE A 45 -15.75 -5.92 -2.84
C ILE A 45 -15.30 -7.33 -2.43
N GLY A 46 -15.15 -7.60 -1.14
CA GLY A 46 -14.67 -8.89 -0.65
C GLY A 46 -15.52 -10.06 -1.12
N ASN A 47 -16.84 -9.92 -1.06
CA ASN A 47 -17.78 -10.94 -1.50
C ASN A 47 -17.85 -11.11 -3.03
N ILE A 48 -17.32 -10.13 -3.79
CA ILE A 48 -17.35 -10.15 -5.26
C ILE A 48 -16.03 -10.70 -5.80
N SER A 49 -14.91 -10.20 -5.28
CA SER A 49 -13.58 -10.46 -5.84
C SER A 49 -12.59 -11.09 -4.87
N GLY A 50 -12.97 -11.34 -3.62
CA GLY A 50 -12.05 -11.79 -2.57
C GLY A 50 -11.14 -10.68 -2.02
N CYS A 51 -11.20 -9.48 -2.59
CA CYS A 51 -10.46 -8.28 -2.15
C CYS A 51 -8.96 -8.53 -1.92
N HIS A 52 -8.28 -9.18 -2.88
CA HIS A 52 -6.86 -9.51 -2.72
C HIS A 52 -5.97 -8.28 -2.56
N ILE A 53 -6.23 -7.20 -3.29
CA ILE A 53 -5.57 -5.88 -3.27
C ILE A 53 -4.04 -5.91 -3.45
N ASN A 54 -3.42 -7.03 -3.20
CA ASN A 54 -1.97 -7.24 -3.20
C ASN A 54 -1.60 -8.46 -4.04
N PRO A 55 -0.61 -8.39 -4.96
CA PRO A 55 -0.13 -9.52 -5.74
C PRO A 55 0.37 -10.70 -4.89
N ALA A 56 0.96 -10.43 -3.72
CA ALA A 56 1.43 -11.48 -2.82
C ALA A 56 0.26 -12.30 -2.25
N ILE A 57 -0.84 -11.65 -1.86
CA ILE A 57 -2.07 -12.32 -1.41
C ILE A 57 -2.68 -13.13 -2.56
N THR A 58 -2.68 -12.59 -3.77
CA THR A 58 -3.15 -13.30 -4.97
C THR A 58 -2.33 -14.56 -5.22
N LEU A 59 -1.01 -14.47 -5.08
CA LEU A 59 -0.11 -15.62 -5.19
C LEU A 59 -0.39 -16.66 -4.11
N GLY A 60 -0.57 -16.24 -2.85
CA GLY A 60 -0.95 -17.14 -1.75
C GLY A 60 -2.27 -17.88 -2.01
N CYS A 61 -3.28 -17.17 -2.54
CA CYS A 61 -4.56 -17.77 -2.93
C CYS A 61 -4.41 -18.75 -4.10
N LEU A 62 -3.52 -18.48 -5.06
CA LEU A 62 -3.22 -19.39 -6.16
C LEU A 62 -2.52 -20.65 -5.64
N LEU A 63 -1.51 -20.52 -4.80
CA LEU A 63 -0.79 -21.67 -4.22
C LEU A 63 -1.67 -22.53 -3.32
N SER A 64 -2.64 -21.94 -2.64
CA SER A 64 -3.63 -22.64 -1.83
C SER A 64 -4.81 -23.22 -2.64
N GLY A 65 -4.79 -23.10 -3.96
CA GLY A 65 -5.82 -23.65 -4.85
C GLY A 65 -7.19 -22.93 -4.76
N ARG A 66 -7.23 -21.73 -4.19
CA ARG A 66 -8.48 -20.95 -4.02
C ARG A 66 -8.93 -20.23 -5.27
N ILE A 67 -8.02 -19.96 -6.20
CA ILE A 67 -8.30 -19.28 -7.47
C ILE A 67 -7.61 -19.98 -8.63
N SER A 68 -8.14 -19.80 -9.84
CA SER A 68 -7.53 -20.33 -11.05
C SER A 68 -6.28 -19.53 -11.46
N GLY A 69 -5.34 -20.16 -12.19
CA GLY A 69 -4.15 -19.48 -12.68
C GLY A 69 -4.48 -18.31 -13.62
N LYS A 70 -5.56 -18.41 -14.39
CA LYS A 70 -6.02 -17.33 -15.27
C LYS A 70 -6.50 -16.13 -14.47
N ASP A 71 -7.32 -16.38 -13.44
CA ASP A 71 -7.82 -15.31 -12.58
C ASP A 71 -6.69 -14.64 -11.81
N ALA A 72 -5.74 -15.43 -11.27
CA ALA A 72 -4.58 -14.90 -10.57
C ALA A 72 -3.75 -13.96 -11.47
N ALA A 73 -3.50 -14.34 -12.72
CA ALA A 73 -2.78 -13.50 -13.67
C ALA A 73 -3.54 -12.19 -13.95
N MET A 74 -4.85 -12.26 -14.18
CA MET A 74 -5.67 -11.07 -14.38
C MET A 74 -5.67 -10.15 -13.15
N TYR A 75 -5.82 -10.71 -11.95
CA TYR A 75 -5.73 -9.96 -10.71
C TYR A 75 -4.41 -9.20 -10.60
N MET A 76 -3.27 -9.87 -10.79
CA MET A 76 -1.96 -9.25 -10.67
C MET A 76 -1.76 -8.12 -11.70
N ILE A 77 -2.16 -8.33 -12.94
CA ILE A 77 -2.07 -7.31 -14.01
C ILE A 77 -2.88 -6.07 -13.63
N PHE A 78 -4.15 -6.23 -13.25
CA PHE A 78 -5.00 -5.09 -12.89
C PHE A 78 -4.59 -4.41 -11.59
N GLN A 79 -4.02 -5.14 -10.64
CA GLN A 79 -3.44 -4.57 -9.42
C GLN A 79 -2.26 -3.65 -9.75
N VAL A 80 -1.35 -4.09 -10.63
CA VAL A 80 -0.20 -3.29 -11.07
C VAL A 80 -0.67 -2.05 -11.85
N ILE A 81 -1.57 -2.21 -12.82
CA ILE A 81 -2.16 -1.08 -13.56
C ILE A 81 -2.83 -0.09 -12.59
N GLY A 82 -3.62 -0.60 -11.65
CA GLY A 82 -4.27 0.24 -10.63
C GLY A 82 -3.29 1.00 -9.74
N ALA A 83 -2.15 0.40 -9.42
CA ALA A 83 -1.09 1.06 -8.66
C ALA A 83 -0.45 2.21 -9.46
N PHE A 84 -0.13 1.98 -10.75
CA PHE A 84 0.39 3.02 -11.64
C PHE A 84 -0.58 4.19 -11.79
N ILE A 85 -1.86 3.93 -12.01
CA ILE A 85 -2.89 4.98 -12.09
C ILE A 85 -2.97 5.76 -10.77
N GLY A 86 -2.95 5.08 -9.63
CA GLY A 86 -2.95 5.73 -8.32
C GLY A 86 -1.74 6.64 -8.10
N SER A 87 -0.56 6.18 -8.49
CA SER A 87 0.67 6.97 -8.42
C SER A 87 0.66 8.15 -9.39
N ALA A 88 0.12 7.96 -10.60
CA ALA A 88 -0.01 9.03 -11.59
C ALA A 88 -0.97 10.15 -11.14
N ILE A 89 -2.01 9.82 -10.40
CA ILE A 89 -2.92 10.80 -9.79
C ILE A 89 -2.24 11.52 -8.61
N LEU A 90 -1.48 10.79 -7.82
CA LEU A 90 -0.80 11.36 -6.65
C LEU A 90 0.33 12.31 -7.03
N TRP A 91 1.05 12.02 -8.12
CA TRP A 91 2.18 12.83 -8.58
C TRP A 91 1.88 14.33 -8.74
N PRO A 92 0.87 14.76 -9.50
CA PRO A 92 0.58 16.19 -9.64
C PRO A 92 0.07 16.81 -8.33
N LEU A 93 -0.62 16.05 -7.48
CA LEU A 93 -1.09 16.54 -6.20
C LEU A 93 0.08 16.85 -5.24
N THR A 94 1.12 16.03 -5.25
CA THR A 94 2.30 16.21 -4.41
C THR A 94 3.28 17.23 -4.99
N SER A 95 3.49 17.23 -6.30
CA SER A 95 4.41 18.16 -6.98
C SER A 95 3.98 19.62 -6.84
N ASN A 96 2.69 19.90 -6.97
CA ASN A 96 2.15 21.26 -6.85
C ASN A 96 2.17 21.80 -5.41
N SER A 97 2.22 20.92 -4.43
CA SER A 97 2.23 21.29 -3.00
C SER A 97 3.65 21.39 -2.43
N GLY A 98 4.69 21.29 -3.24
CA GLY A 98 6.10 21.29 -2.79
C GLY A 98 6.49 20.06 -1.98
N LEU A 99 5.69 19.00 -2.05
CA LEU A 99 5.87 17.76 -1.32
C LEU A 99 6.84 16.84 -2.07
N ALA A 100 7.88 16.39 -1.41
CA ALA A 100 8.84 15.49 -2.04
C ALA A 100 8.31 14.05 -2.08
N GLY A 101 8.09 13.53 -3.30
CA GLY A 101 7.90 12.11 -3.55
C GLY A 101 6.46 11.61 -3.53
N THR A 102 6.29 10.36 -3.92
CA THR A 102 5.00 9.65 -4.04
C THR A 102 4.74 8.69 -2.87
N GLY A 103 5.42 8.87 -1.74
CA GLY A 103 5.29 7.99 -0.56
C GLY A 103 5.91 6.60 -0.78
N ALA A 104 7.00 6.51 -1.54
CA ALA A 104 7.73 5.25 -1.74
C ALA A 104 8.27 4.71 -0.41
N ASN A 105 8.17 3.40 -0.22
CA ASN A 105 8.77 2.75 0.93
C ASN A 105 10.29 2.78 0.83
N ALA A 106 10.94 3.19 1.90
CA ALA A 106 12.39 3.13 2.04
C ALA A 106 12.76 2.75 3.47
N CYS A 107 13.89 2.09 3.66
CA CYS A 107 14.41 1.85 4.99
C CYS A 107 14.78 3.18 5.64
N GLN A 108 14.40 3.35 6.90
CA GLN A 108 14.82 4.51 7.70
C GLN A 108 16.33 4.52 7.89
N ALA A 109 16.91 5.73 8.02
CA ALA A 109 18.32 5.86 8.33
C ALA A 109 18.69 5.10 9.61
N GLY A 110 19.65 4.18 9.51
CA GLY A 110 20.05 3.31 10.61
C GLY A 110 19.44 1.90 10.61
N VAL A 111 18.49 1.61 9.75
CA VAL A 111 17.96 0.25 9.57
C VAL A 111 18.76 -0.46 8.48
N SER A 112 19.32 -1.64 8.80
CA SER A 112 20.01 -2.45 7.82
C SER A 112 19.03 -3.04 6.80
N ILE A 113 19.50 -3.26 5.57
CA ILE A 113 18.70 -3.88 4.50
C ILE A 113 18.15 -5.25 4.95
N THR A 114 18.95 -6.01 5.70
CA THR A 114 18.52 -7.30 6.28
C THR A 114 17.39 -7.14 7.31
N GLY A 115 17.46 -6.10 8.15
CA GLY A 115 16.41 -5.79 9.12
C GLY A 115 15.11 -5.37 8.42
N GLY A 116 15.20 -4.54 7.39
CA GLY A 116 14.06 -4.16 6.55
C GLY A 116 13.43 -5.37 5.85
N LEU A 117 14.24 -6.25 5.27
CA LEU A 117 13.75 -7.47 4.61
C LEU A 117 13.05 -8.42 5.60
N LEU A 118 13.61 -8.60 6.81
CA LEU A 118 12.97 -9.42 7.84
C LEU A 118 11.62 -8.83 8.26
N ALA A 119 11.53 -7.52 8.48
CA ALA A 119 10.29 -6.85 8.81
C ALA A 119 9.22 -7.08 7.73
N GLU A 120 9.57 -6.88 6.45
CA GLU A 120 8.66 -7.13 5.32
C GLU A 120 8.20 -8.58 5.25
N ILE A 121 9.09 -9.55 5.50
CA ILE A 121 8.71 -10.98 5.54
C ILE A 121 7.72 -11.25 6.67
N PHE A 122 7.97 -10.74 7.88
CA PHE A 122 7.05 -10.95 9.01
C PHE A 122 5.71 -10.24 8.81
N GLU A 123 5.69 -9.03 8.28
CA GLU A 123 4.46 -8.29 7.97
C GLU A 123 3.59 -9.00 6.93
N ASN A 124 4.20 -9.72 5.99
CA ASN A 124 3.47 -10.46 4.96
C ASN A 124 3.06 -11.89 5.41
N LEU A 125 3.58 -12.41 6.54
CA LEU A 125 3.21 -13.70 7.09
C LEU A 125 2.01 -13.66 8.04
N CYS A 126 1.67 -12.49 8.59
CA CYS A 126 0.52 -12.24 9.45
C CYS A 126 -0.68 -11.74 8.64
#